data_0e6f55d44d8f916d3ad5759f4092ec71
#
_entry.id   0e6f55d44d8f916d3ad5759f4092ec71
#
_cell.length_a   1.000
_cell.length_b   1.000
_cell.length_c   1.000
_cell.angle_alpha   90.00
_cell.angle_beta   90.00
_cell.angle_gamma   90.00
#
_symmetry.space_group_name_H-M   'P 1'
#
loop_
_entity.id
_entity.type
_entity.pdbx_description
1 polymer ?
#
loop_
_entity_poly.entity_id
_entity_poly.type
_entity_poly.pdbx_seq_one_letter_code
_entity_poly.pdbx_strand_id
1 'polypeptide(L)'
;MASEVKKTIEINPVSRIEGHGKVTIQLDEAGNVVAAKFNVTQFRGFEKFCEGRVFWEMPVITPRICGICPVSHHLGAAKAGDAILGVELTRPARLLRELMHMGQTLQSHALHFFHLASPDLLLGMDADPAKRNVIGLIAENPELAVKGVKL
;
A
#
# COMPACT_ATOMS: atom_id res chain seq x y z
N MET A 1 -1.69 -3.22 -36.72
CA MET A 1 -0.56 -4.13 -36.41
C MET A 1 -0.08 -3.76 -35.02
N ALA A 2 0.08 -4.69 -34.10
CA ALA A 2 0.64 -4.40 -32.79
C ALA A 2 2.11 -3.98 -32.97
N SER A 3 2.52 -2.83 -32.42
CA SER A 3 3.91 -2.38 -32.46
C SER A 3 4.80 -3.40 -31.73
N GLU A 4 5.90 -3.79 -32.37
CA GLU A 4 6.84 -4.74 -31.78
C GLU A 4 7.61 -4.09 -30.62
N VAL A 5 7.75 -4.82 -29.51
CA VAL A 5 8.52 -4.34 -28.35
C VAL A 5 10.00 -4.44 -28.67
N LYS A 6 10.73 -3.31 -28.59
CA LYS A 6 12.17 -3.25 -28.86
C LYS A 6 13.01 -3.00 -27.61
N LYS A 7 12.44 -2.31 -26.62
CA LYS A 7 13.12 -2.01 -25.36
C LYS A 7 12.18 -2.22 -24.19
N THR A 8 12.72 -2.82 -23.13
CA THR A 8 12.00 -2.95 -21.85
C THR A 8 12.76 -2.19 -20.77
N ILE A 9 12.07 -1.34 -20.04
CA ILE A 9 12.55 -0.69 -18.83
C ILE A 9 11.90 -1.42 -17.65
N GLU A 10 12.70 -1.81 -16.69
CA GLU A 10 12.23 -2.47 -15.47
C GLU A 10 12.63 -1.63 -14.25
N ILE A 11 11.64 -1.34 -13.39
CA ILE A 11 11.82 -0.74 -12.06
C ILE A 11 11.54 -1.85 -11.05
N ASN A 12 12.58 -2.35 -10.39
CA ASN A 12 12.48 -3.50 -9.49
C ASN A 12 13.56 -3.47 -8.39
N PRO A 13 13.18 -3.37 -7.14
CA PRO A 13 11.81 -3.13 -6.65
C PRO A 13 11.35 -1.68 -6.85
N VAL A 14 10.05 -1.46 -6.87
CA VAL A 14 9.49 -0.11 -6.68
C VAL A 14 9.69 0.27 -5.22
N SER A 15 10.23 1.46 -4.95
CA SER A 15 10.48 1.96 -3.60
C SER A 15 9.45 3.01 -3.17
N ARG A 16 9.40 3.30 -1.87
CA ARG A 16 8.48 4.27 -1.25
C ARG A 16 7.00 3.93 -1.40
N ILE A 17 6.69 2.66 -1.59
CA ILE A 17 5.33 2.11 -1.59
C ILE A 17 5.20 1.08 -0.46
N GLU A 18 3.96 0.79 -0.06
CA GLU A 18 3.66 -0.35 0.78
C GLU A 18 3.61 -1.62 -0.09
N GLY A 19 4.14 -2.72 0.44
CA GLY A 19 4.23 -3.99 -0.29
C GLY A 19 5.38 -4.02 -1.29
N HIS A 20 5.39 -5.04 -2.15
CA HIS A 20 6.43 -5.25 -3.15
C HIS A 20 5.83 -5.28 -4.55
N GLY A 21 6.42 -4.50 -5.42
CA GLY A 21 5.98 -4.39 -6.80
C GLY A 21 7.13 -4.18 -7.76
N LYS A 22 6.86 -4.50 -9.00
CA LYS A 22 7.74 -4.27 -10.14
C LYS A 22 6.94 -3.55 -11.23
N VAL A 23 7.52 -2.51 -11.83
CA VAL A 23 6.98 -1.86 -13.02
C VAL A 23 7.80 -2.27 -14.23
N THR A 24 7.11 -2.69 -15.29
CA THR A 24 7.71 -3.00 -16.58
C THR A 24 7.11 -2.10 -17.65
N ILE A 25 7.95 -1.34 -18.35
CA ILE A 25 7.54 -0.44 -19.44
C ILE A 25 8.16 -0.97 -20.72
N GLN A 26 7.32 -1.24 -21.73
CA GLN A 26 7.74 -1.74 -23.04
C GLN A 26 7.62 -0.63 -24.07
N LEU A 27 8.70 -0.41 -24.81
CA LEU A 27 8.80 0.65 -25.82
C LEU A 27 8.95 0.04 -27.21
N ASP A 28 8.44 0.74 -28.22
CA ASP A 28 8.71 0.47 -29.64
C ASP A 28 10.05 1.07 -30.10
N GLU A 29 10.36 0.97 -31.41
CA GLU A 29 11.57 1.53 -32.00
C GLU A 29 11.63 3.06 -31.90
N ALA A 30 10.49 3.73 -31.93
CA ALA A 30 10.38 5.19 -31.85
C ALA A 30 10.43 5.71 -30.41
N GLY A 31 10.48 4.79 -29.41
CA GLY A 31 10.48 5.15 -27.99
C GLY A 31 9.08 5.38 -27.40
N ASN A 32 8.02 5.09 -28.13
CA ASN A 32 6.67 5.19 -27.60
C ASN A 32 6.35 3.99 -26.70
N VAL A 33 5.51 4.23 -25.66
CA VAL A 33 5.07 3.18 -24.75
C VAL A 33 4.05 2.27 -25.45
N VAL A 34 4.42 1.02 -25.64
CA VAL A 34 3.54 -0.04 -26.18
C VAL A 34 2.70 -0.65 -25.06
N ALA A 35 3.33 -0.88 -23.89
CA ALA A 35 2.66 -1.41 -22.72
C ALA A 35 3.37 -0.95 -21.43
N ALA A 36 2.57 -0.72 -20.38
CA ALA A 36 3.07 -0.53 -19.02
C ALA A 36 2.33 -1.50 -18.09
N LYS A 37 3.07 -2.22 -17.27
CA LYS A 37 2.54 -3.25 -16.37
C LYS A 37 3.04 -3.01 -14.95
N PHE A 38 2.13 -3.04 -13.97
CA PHE A 38 2.46 -3.16 -12.57
C PHE A 38 2.31 -4.62 -12.14
N ASN A 39 3.36 -5.18 -11.60
CA ASN A 39 3.39 -6.57 -11.18
C ASN A 39 3.54 -6.63 -9.66
N VAL A 40 2.61 -7.25 -8.99
CA VAL A 40 2.74 -7.61 -7.57
C VAL A 40 3.67 -8.79 -7.46
N THR A 41 4.77 -8.64 -6.70
CA THR A 41 5.82 -9.66 -6.58
C THR A 41 5.75 -10.44 -5.27
N GLN A 42 4.80 -10.09 -4.41
CA GLN A 42 4.53 -10.81 -3.17
C GLN A 42 3.54 -11.96 -3.34
N PHE A 43 3.36 -12.69 -2.25
CA PHE A 43 2.42 -13.80 -2.15
C PHE A 43 1.00 -13.36 -2.51
N ARG A 44 0.30 -14.20 -3.26
CA ARG A 44 -1.11 -14.07 -3.63
C ARG A 44 -1.86 -15.36 -3.28
N GLY A 45 -3.18 -15.35 -3.40
CA GLY A 45 -4.02 -16.52 -3.17
C GLY A 45 -5.03 -16.33 -2.03
N PHE A 46 -5.17 -15.12 -1.48
CA PHE A 46 -6.19 -14.83 -0.47
C PHE A 46 -7.60 -15.06 -0.99
N GLU A 47 -7.85 -14.77 -2.26
CA GLU A 47 -9.11 -15.08 -2.93
C GLU A 47 -9.41 -16.58 -2.88
N LYS A 48 -8.41 -17.44 -3.10
CA LYS A 48 -8.57 -18.89 -2.99
C LYS A 48 -8.73 -19.38 -1.55
N PHE A 49 -8.03 -18.74 -0.62
CA PHE A 49 -8.16 -19.02 0.80
C PHE A 49 -9.56 -18.68 1.35
N CYS A 50 -10.22 -17.67 0.78
CA CYS A 50 -11.56 -17.25 1.17
C CYS A 50 -12.68 -18.11 0.56
N GLU A 51 -12.43 -18.84 -0.53
CA GLU A 51 -13.43 -19.71 -1.15
C GLU A 51 -13.95 -20.77 -0.18
N GLY A 52 -15.27 -20.96 -0.17
CA GLY A 52 -15.94 -21.94 0.69
C GLY A 52 -16.07 -21.53 2.15
N ARG A 53 -15.56 -20.38 2.56
CA ARG A 53 -15.76 -19.85 3.90
C ARG A 53 -17.04 -19.05 4.00
N VAL A 54 -17.60 -19.00 5.19
CA VAL A 54 -18.80 -18.20 5.44
C VAL A 54 -18.48 -16.70 5.41
N PHE A 55 -19.36 -15.92 4.80
CA PHE A 55 -19.08 -14.51 4.51
C PHE A 55 -18.86 -13.64 5.77
N TRP A 56 -19.48 -13.98 6.89
CA TRP A 56 -19.29 -13.22 8.15
C TRP A 56 -17.92 -13.44 8.82
N GLU A 57 -17.12 -14.42 8.36
CA GLU A 57 -15.71 -14.56 8.76
C GLU A 57 -14.81 -13.55 8.04
N MET A 58 -15.24 -13.03 6.89
CA MET A 58 -14.42 -12.15 6.05
C MET A 58 -13.91 -10.90 6.79
N PRO A 59 -14.72 -10.19 7.61
CA PRO A 59 -14.21 -9.05 8.38
C PRO A 59 -13.09 -9.39 9.37
N VAL A 60 -12.94 -10.65 9.74
CA VAL A 60 -11.86 -11.13 10.63
C VAL A 60 -10.64 -11.61 9.82
N ILE A 61 -10.88 -12.23 8.67
CA ILE A 61 -9.84 -12.82 7.81
C ILE A 61 -9.13 -11.75 6.98
N THR A 62 -9.90 -10.89 6.31
CA THR A 62 -9.34 -9.93 5.34
C THR A 62 -8.37 -8.89 5.91
N PRO A 63 -8.46 -8.45 7.18
CA PRO A 63 -7.42 -7.63 7.79
C PRO A 63 -6.02 -8.26 7.81
N ARG A 64 -5.94 -9.58 7.69
CA ARG A 64 -4.66 -10.30 7.65
C ARG A 64 -3.92 -10.18 6.31
N ILE A 65 -4.59 -9.63 5.29
CA ILE A 65 -3.97 -9.34 4.00
C ILE A 65 -2.91 -8.24 4.14
N CYS A 66 -3.17 -7.24 4.98
CA CYS A 66 -2.27 -6.10 5.17
C CYS A 66 -2.28 -5.61 6.63
N GLY A 67 -1.11 -5.64 7.28
CA GLY A 67 -0.96 -5.17 8.67
C GLY A 67 -0.93 -3.64 8.81
N ILE A 68 -0.69 -2.91 7.71
CA ILE A 68 -0.67 -1.44 7.71
C ILE A 68 -2.07 -0.86 7.46
N CYS A 69 -2.92 -1.52 6.66
CA CYS A 69 -4.25 -1.04 6.29
C CYS A 69 -5.38 -2.01 6.70
N PRO A 70 -5.35 -2.62 7.89
CA PRO A 70 -6.31 -3.66 8.28
C PRO A 70 -7.74 -3.15 8.35
N VAL A 71 -7.95 -1.89 8.73
CA VAL A 71 -9.28 -1.27 8.83
C VAL A 71 -9.94 -1.16 7.46
N SER A 72 -9.19 -0.83 6.41
CA SER A 72 -9.73 -0.76 5.04
C SER A 72 -10.24 -2.13 4.57
N HIS A 73 -9.47 -3.20 4.82
CA HIS A 73 -9.88 -4.56 4.52
C HIS A 73 -11.09 -5.00 5.36
N HIS A 74 -11.08 -4.69 6.66
CA HIS A 74 -12.17 -4.99 7.57
C HIS A 74 -13.50 -4.34 7.14
N LEU A 75 -13.46 -3.03 6.87
CA LEU A 75 -14.64 -2.28 6.44
C LEU A 75 -15.11 -2.70 5.04
N GLY A 76 -14.18 -3.00 4.13
CA GLY A 76 -14.51 -3.52 2.80
C GLY A 76 -15.29 -4.84 2.89
N ALA A 77 -14.80 -5.78 3.70
CA ALA A 77 -15.49 -7.06 3.93
C ALA A 77 -16.84 -6.88 4.64
N ALA A 78 -16.91 -5.99 5.63
CA ALA A 78 -18.17 -5.70 6.32
C ALA A 78 -19.22 -5.11 5.35
N LYS A 79 -18.82 -4.18 4.47
CA LYS A 79 -19.71 -3.62 3.43
C LYS A 79 -20.18 -4.67 2.42
N ALA A 80 -19.30 -5.60 2.04
CA ALA A 80 -19.69 -6.72 1.19
C ALA A 80 -20.73 -7.62 1.88
N GLY A 81 -20.56 -7.89 3.19
CA GLY A 81 -21.51 -8.62 4.00
C GLY A 81 -22.87 -7.91 4.10
N ASP A 82 -22.88 -6.59 4.32
CA ASP A 82 -24.11 -5.79 4.32
C ASP A 82 -24.85 -5.91 2.99
N ALA A 83 -24.13 -5.86 1.87
CA ALA A 83 -24.71 -5.99 0.54
C ALA A 83 -25.29 -7.39 0.29
N ILE A 84 -24.64 -8.45 0.76
CA ILE A 84 -25.15 -9.83 0.67
C ILE A 84 -26.46 -9.97 1.44
N LEU A 85 -26.57 -9.35 2.62
CA LEU A 85 -27.73 -9.42 3.48
C LEU A 85 -28.84 -8.41 3.06
N GLY A 86 -28.54 -7.47 2.16
CA GLY A 86 -29.47 -6.41 1.77
C GLY A 86 -29.82 -5.46 2.93
N VAL A 87 -28.92 -5.27 3.89
CA VAL A 87 -29.18 -4.45 5.08
C VAL A 87 -28.67 -3.02 4.90
N GLU A 88 -29.41 -2.07 5.45
CA GLU A 88 -29.00 -0.68 5.58
C GLU A 88 -28.48 -0.38 6.98
N LEU A 89 -27.35 0.32 7.05
CA LEU A 89 -26.78 0.74 8.32
C LEU A 89 -27.57 1.88 8.95
N THR A 90 -27.75 1.80 10.26
CA THR A 90 -28.19 2.96 11.03
C THR A 90 -27.18 4.11 10.94
N ARG A 91 -27.65 5.35 11.13
CA ARG A 91 -26.77 6.53 11.11
C ARG A 91 -25.59 6.42 12.10
N PRO A 92 -25.79 6.00 13.37
CA PRO A 92 -24.65 5.83 14.29
C PRO A 92 -23.61 4.81 13.80
N ALA A 93 -24.06 3.67 13.27
CA ALA A 93 -23.14 2.64 12.75
C ALA A 93 -22.33 3.15 11.58
N ARG A 94 -22.94 3.93 10.67
CA ARG A 94 -22.25 4.57 9.55
C ARG A 94 -21.17 5.54 10.04
N LEU A 95 -21.52 6.43 10.98
CA LEU A 95 -20.59 7.41 11.53
C LEU A 95 -19.42 6.76 12.27
N LEU A 96 -19.64 5.67 13.00
CA LEU A 96 -18.58 4.91 13.67
C LEU A 96 -17.62 4.27 12.64
N ARG A 97 -18.15 3.72 11.56
CA ARG A 97 -17.29 3.19 10.47
C ARG A 97 -16.48 4.29 9.79
N GLU A 98 -17.08 5.46 9.55
CA GLU A 98 -16.38 6.62 9.00
C GLU A 98 -15.29 7.10 9.95
N LEU A 99 -15.56 7.23 11.23
CA LEU A 99 -14.59 7.61 12.25
C LEU A 99 -13.40 6.64 12.30
N MET A 100 -13.68 5.33 12.28
CA MET A 100 -12.64 4.30 12.24
C MET A 100 -11.80 4.39 10.98
N HIS A 101 -12.41 4.66 9.82
CA HIS A 101 -11.69 4.85 8.56
C HIS A 101 -10.83 6.12 8.57
N MET A 102 -11.33 7.23 9.13
CA MET A 102 -10.54 8.45 9.29
C MET A 102 -9.35 8.25 10.23
N GLY A 103 -9.52 7.48 11.31
CA GLY A 103 -8.44 7.07 12.19
C GLY A 103 -7.35 6.28 11.46
N GLN A 104 -7.75 5.32 10.65
CA GLN A 104 -6.84 4.57 9.77
C GLN A 104 -6.10 5.49 8.79
N THR A 105 -6.80 6.44 8.18
CA THR A 105 -6.22 7.39 7.23
C THR A 105 -5.17 8.27 7.91
N LEU A 106 -5.48 8.79 9.10
CA LEU A 106 -4.53 9.59 9.91
C LEU A 106 -3.28 8.77 10.26
N GLN A 107 -3.47 7.55 10.77
CA GLN A 107 -2.36 6.64 11.10
C GLN A 107 -1.50 6.36 9.87
N SER A 108 -2.11 6.05 8.73
CA SER A 108 -1.40 5.72 7.49
C SER A 108 -0.58 6.91 6.98
N HIS A 109 -1.14 8.13 7.01
CA HIS A 109 -0.42 9.34 6.63
C HIS A 109 0.75 9.63 7.57
N ALA A 110 0.56 9.48 8.88
CA ALA A 110 1.63 9.65 9.86
C ALA A 110 2.76 8.64 9.62
N LEU A 111 2.41 7.36 9.42
CA LEU A 111 3.38 6.31 9.13
C LEU A 111 4.18 6.63 7.85
N HIS A 112 3.49 7.04 6.78
CA HIS A 112 4.16 7.39 5.52
C HIS A 112 5.11 8.58 5.72
N PHE A 113 4.63 9.64 6.33
CA PHE A 113 5.40 10.87 6.52
C PHE A 113 6.64 10.63 7.40
N PHE A 114 6.48 9.99 8.56
CA PHE A 114 7.56 9.81 9.53
C PHE A 114 8.50 8.64 9.23
N HIS A 115 8.08 7.66 8.44
CA HIS A 115 8.91 6.48 8.15
C HIS A 115 9.28 6.36 6.69
N LEU A 116 8.33 6.41 5.76
CA LEU A 116 8.61 6.18 4.35
C LEU A 116 9.19 7.40 3.64
N ALA A 117 8.62 8.58 3.85
CA ALA A 117 9.05 9.81 3.20
C ALA A 117 10.16 10.56 3.95
N SER A 118 10.34 10.30 5.25
CA SER A 118 11.27 11.06 6.09
C SER A 118 12.73 11.06 5.60
N PRO A 119 13.29 9.97 5.06
CA PRO A 119 14.66 10.03 4.51
C PRO A 119 14.78 11.03 3.36
N ASP A 120 13.79 11.11 2.48
CA ASP A 120 13.79 12.03 1.36
C ASP A 120 13.62 13.49 1.80
N LEU A 121 12.78 13.72 2.83
CA LEU A 121 12.49 15.04 3.36
C LEU A 121 13.63 15.61 4.23
N LEU A 122 14.29 14.75 5.01
CA LEU A 122 15.27 15.19 6.02
C LEU A 122 16.71 15.12 5.51
N LEU A 123 17.04 14.15 4.66
CA LEU A 123 18.36 14.04 4.04
C LEU A 123 18.44 14.81 2.72
N GLY A 124 17.28 15.14 2.13
CA GLY A 124 17.17 15.82 0.85
C GLY A 124 17.12 14.86 -0.34
N MET A 125 16.43 15.30 -1.39
CA MET A 125 16.27 14.51 -2.62
C MET A 125 17.58 14.28 -3.38
N ASP A 126 18.56 15.18 -3.20
CA ASP A 126 19.88 15.12 -3.84
C ASP A 126 20.91 14.30 -3.02
N ALA A 127 20.52 13.81 -1.84
CA ALA A 127 21.39 12.98 -1.03
C ALA A 127 21.72 11.65 -1.73
N ASP A 128 22.91 11.11 -1.45
CA ASP A 128 23.37 9.84 -1.97
C ASP A 128 22.28 8.75 -1.77
N PRO A 129 21.79 8.12 -2.84
CA PRO A 129 20.76 7.08 -2.75
C PRO A 129 21.11 5.93 -1.78
N ALA A 130 22.39 5.62 -1.61
CA ALA A 130 22.85 4.60 -0.68
C ALA A 130 22.63 4.98 0.79
N LYS A 131 22.61 6.28 1.09
CA LYS A 131 22.40 6.83 2.43
C LYS A 131 20.96 7.32 2.63
N ARG A 132 20.23 7.59 1.57
CA ARG A 132 18.85 8.11 1.61
C ARG A 132 17.85 7.01 1.96
N ASN A 133 17.96 6.50 3.17
CA ASN A 133 17.12 5.46 3.74
C ASN A 133 17.00 5.66 5.26
N VAL A 134 16.17 4.84 5.91
CA VAL A 134 15.92 4.93 7.36
C VAL A 134 17.19 4.79 8.18
N ILE A 135 18.14 3.95 7.77
CA ILE A 135 19.39 3.75 8.51
C ILE A 135 20.26 5.01 8.44
N GLY A 136 20.39 5.61 7.25
CA GLY A 136 21.09 6.89 7.09
C GLY A 136 20.45 8.01 7.89
N LEU A 137 19.11 8.07 7.93
CA LEU A 137 18.37 9.03 8.75
C LEU A 137 18.65 8.84 10.25
N ILE A 138 18.64 7.61 10.75
CA ILE A 138 18.97 7.29 12.15
C ILE A 138 20.41 7.72 12.48
N ALA A 139 21.35 7.50 11.57
CA ALA A 139 22.74 7.87 11.77
C ALA A 139 22.93 9.39 11.85
N GLU A 140 22.22 10.17 11.03
CA GLU A 140 22.35 11.63 11.00
C GLU A 140 21.46 12.36 12.02
N ASN A 141 20.27 11.79 12.34
CA ASN A 141 19.28 12.41 13.20
C ASN A 141 18.69 11.42 14.23
N PRO A 142 19.49 10.86 15.15
CA PRO A 142 19.05 9.80 16.05
C PRO A 142 17.90 10.21 16.98
N GLU A 143 17.88 11.47 17.46
CA GLU A 143 16.82 11.96 18.35
C GLU A 143 15.47 12.05 17.62
N LEU A 144 15.48 12.51 16.37
CA LEU A 144 14.27 12.62 15.57
C LEU A 144 13.75 11.24 15.17
N ALA A 145 14.67 10.31 14.84
CA ALA A 145 14.31 8.94 14.56
C ALA A 145 13.60 8.25 15.75
N VAL A 146 14.10 8.44 16.96
CA VAL A 146 13.46 7.93 18.18
C VAL A 146 12.07 8.55 18.41
N LYS A 147 11.89 9.84 18.12
CA LYS A 147 10.58 10.49 18.20
C LYS A 147 9.61 9.90 17.14
N GLY A 148 10.07 9.71 15.92
CA GLY A 148 9.27 9.10 14.84
C GLY A 148 8.77 7.68 15.17
N VAL A 149 9.59 6.88 15.85
CA VAL A 149 9.20 5.51 16.27
C VAL A 149 8.15 5.51 17.39
N LYS A 150 8.08 6.58 18.18
CA LYS A 150 7.12 6.70 19.31
C LYS A 150 5.76 7.26 18.91
N LEU A 151 5.62 7.75 17.68
CA LEU A 151 4.38 8.26 17.12
C LEU A 151 3.54 7.13 16.51
#